data_b1842d6eb4222fd17adeac8792e88d5f
#
_entry.id   b1842d6eb4222fd17adeac8792e88d5f
#
_cell.length_a   1.000
_cell.length_b   1.000
_cell.length_c   1.000
_cell.angle_alpha   90.00
_cell.angle_beta   90.00
_cell.angle_gamma   90.00
#
_symmetry.space_group_name_H-M   'P 1'
#
loop_
_entity.id
_entity.type
_entity.pdbx_description
1 polymer ?
#
loop_
_entity_poly.entity_id
_entity_poly.type
_entity_poly.pdbx_seq_one_letter_code
_entity_poly.pdbx_strand_id
1 'polypeptide(L)'
;MTNINFVTSFNEDIYTVIGHHLINSIKNNWEPSIKITGYYHDFDPKNYSIKDINLKSLKDIKEYNNYLEVNKKHNGTEDNTIAYNWHLDSLKWSHKVFALTEKAFELADESKDAGWLIWIDADSLAKKRLVPDDILAMLPKECDVAYKGVRTYPDGTYYLDTSFIAFNLNKKPALDLLGDLRGAYNSGEFLQYREWHDSFIIERLLNIYQAHGMKIKTVEQIGDYITHFEGVEKISSSPIRDDKGDRLFALSKDEVSQDIKPNRYKQLADTIRHYKPKSIIEVGTWNGGRAIEMALAAFENQDEIL
;
A
#
# COMPACT_ATOMS: atom_id res chain seq x y z
N MET A 1 5.72 12.45 26.88
CA MET A 1 5.50 12.74 25.45
C MET A 1 4.65 11.62 24.88
N THR A 2 3.63 11.93 24.09
CA THR A 2 2.81 10.89 23.45
C THR A 2 3.65 10.14 22.42
N ASN A 3 3.68 8.81 22.50
CA ASN A 3 4.43 7.98 21.58
C ASN A 3 3.80 8.01 20.17
N ILE A 4 4.62 8.07 19.12
CA ILE A 4 4.20 8.00 17.74
C ILE A 4 5.00 6.89 17.06
N ASN A 5 4.29 5.93 16.50
CA ASN A 5 4.86 4.79 15.80
C ASN A 5 4.25 4.68 14.42
N PHE A 6 5.09 4.59 13.40
CA PHE A 6 4.65 4.29 12.05
C PHE A 6 4.81 2.81 11.72
N VAL A 7 3.92 2.30 10.90
CA VAL A 7 3.99 0.95 10.38
C VAL A 7 3.68 0.92 8.89
N THR A 8 4.38 0.09 8.17
CA THR A 8 4.16 -0.18 6.73
C THR A 8 4.42 -1.64 6.44
N SER A 9 4.03 -2.11 5.26
CA SER A 9 4.44 -3.44 4.78
C SER A 9 4.79 -3.41 3.30
N PHE A 10 5.68 -4.31 2.88
CA PHE A 10 6.11 -4.44 1.50
C PHE A 10 6.57 -5.85 1.18
N ASN A 11 6.35 -6.27 -0.04
CA ASN A 11 7.00 -7.42 -0.66
C ASN A 11 8.26 -6.97 -1.41
N GLU A 12 8.96 -7.91 -2.02
CA GLU A 12 10.17 -7.63 -2.79
C GLU A 12 9.92 -6.64 -3.94
N ASP A 13 8.84 -6.84 -4.69
CA ASP A 13 8.50 -6.02 -5.85
C ASP A 13 8.19 -4.56 -5.43
N ILE A 14 7.37 -4.38 -4.38
CA ILE A 14 7.06 -3.04 -3.85
C ILE A 14 8.31 -2.40 -3.24
N TYR A 15 9.12 -3.17 -2.50
CA TYR A 15 10.34 -2.64 -1.89
C TYR A 15 11.33 -2.12 -2.93
N THR A 16 11.62 -2.94 -3.96
CA THR A 16 12.60 -2.61 -5.00
C THR A 16 12.18 -1.46 -5.88
N VAL A 17 10.88 -1.28 -6.08
CA VAL A 17 10.39 -0.21 -6.96
C VAL A 17 10.17 1.09 -6.22
N ILE A 18 9.59 1.08 -5.00
CA ILE A 18 9.23 2.30 -4.27
C ILE A 18 9.49 2.26 -2.78
N GLY A 19 9.36 1.11 -2.10
CA GLY A 19 9.46 1.04 -0.64
C GLY A 19 10.81 1.55 -0.11
N HIS A 20 11.90 1.32 -0.85
CA HIS A 20 13.22 1.86 -0.49
C HIS A 20 13.27 3.39 -0.59
N HIS A 21 12.51 4.01 -1.51
CA HIS A 21 12.39 5.46 -1.59
C HIS A 21 11.58 6.03 -0.43
N LEU A 22 10.49 5.36 -0.02
CA LEU A 22 9.76 5.74 1.19
C LEU A 22 10.73 5.79 2.39
N ILE A 23 11.49 4.72 2.61
CA ILE A 23 12.43 4.62 3.74
C ILE A 23 13.48 5.73 3.68
N ASN A 24 14.09 5.93 2.52
CA ASN A 24 15.09 6.97 2.31
C ASN A 24 14.51 8.38 2.51
N SER A 25 13.31 8.64 2.00
CA SER A 25 12.66 9.94 2.15
C SER A 25 12.28 10.24 3.60
N ILE A 26 11.82 9.24 4.34
CA ILE A 26 11.56 9.36 5.77
C ILE A 26 12.85 9.69 6.51
N LYS A 27 13.92 8.93 6.26
CA LYS A 27 15.23 9.17 6.88
C LYS A 27 15.75 10.58 6.64
N ASN A 28 15.55 11.11 5.44
CA ASN A 28 16.07 12.42 5.06
C ASN A 28 15.22 13.59 5.56
N ASN A 29 13.92 13.38 5.73
CA ASN A 29 12.97 14.46 6.00
C ASN A 29 12.36 14.41 7.41
N TRP A 30 12.30 13.23 8.04
CA TRP A 30 11.64 13.13 9.35
C TRP A 30 12.64 13.15 10.50
N GLU A 31 12.15 13.58 11.65
CA GLU A 31 12.98 13.58 12.85
C GLU A 31 13.28 12.14 13.31
N PRO A 32 14.55 11.83 13.68
CA PRO A 32 14.97 10.47 14.06
C PRO A 32 14.22 9.85 15.26
N SER A 33 13.52 10.67 16.04
CA SER A 33 12.66 10.21 17.13
C SER A 33 11.38 9.51 16.65
N ILE A 34 10.97 9.75 15.39
CA ILE A 34 9.83 9.07 14.76
C ILE A 34 10.24 7.65 14.40
N LYS A 35 9.61 6.69 15.07
CA LYS A 35 9.90 5.27 14.85
C LYS A 35 9.05 4.72 13.71
N ILE A 36 9.68 3.93 12.84
CA ILE A 36 8.98 3.18 11.80
C ILE A 36 9.30 1.69 11.88
N THR A 37 8.27 0.86 11.75
CA THR A 37 8.38 -0.60 11.63
C THR A 37 7.93 -1.01 10.23
N GLY A 38 8.78 -1.71 9.49
CA GLY A 38 8.47 -2.30 8.20
C GLY A 38 8.22 -3.80 8.33
N TYR A 39 7.03 -4.26 7.94
CA TYR A 39 6.77 -5.69 7.81
C TYR A 39 7.04 -6.15 6.39
N TYR A 40 7.87 -7.18 6.25
CA TYR A 40 8.20 -7.74 4.94
C TYR A 40 7.65 -9.16 4.77
N HIS A 41 7.40 -9.54 3.53
CA HIS A 41 7.05 -10.89 3.14
C HIS A 41 7.69 -11.22 1.78
N ASP A 42 7.93 -12.53 1.55
CA ASP A 42 8.39 -13.13 0.29
C ASP A 42 9.79 -12.73 -0.18
N PHE A 43 10.64 -12.14 0.68
CA PHE A 43 12.04 -11.90 0.37
C PHE A 43 12.93 -11.90 1.62
N ASP A 44 14.25 -11.98 1.43
CA ASP A 44 15.23 -11.80 2.51
C ASP A 44 15.74 -10.35 2.51
N PRO A 45 15.39 -9.54 3.52
CA PRO A 45 15.80 -8.14 3.58
C PRO A 45 17.32 -7.95 3.68
N LYS A 46 18.08 -8.99 4.04
CA LYS A 46 19.56 -8.94 4.08
C LYS A 46 20.17 -8.69 2.71
N ASN A 47 19.48 -9.09 1.65
CA ASN A 47 19.94 -8.87 0.28
C ASN A 47 19.88 -7.39 -0.15
N TYR A 48 19.20 -6.53 0.61
CA TYR A 48 18.89 -5.15 0.24
C TYR A 48 19.53 -4.10 1.13
N SER A 49 20.34 -4.50 2.11
CA SER A 49 21.00 -3.57 3.05
C SER A 49 20.04 -2.56 3.68
N ILE A 50 18.81 -2.98 3.98
CA ILE A 50 17.78 -2.12 4.59
C ILE A 50 18.26 -1.71 5.98
N LYS A 51 18.40 -0.41 6.18
CA LYS A 51 18.85 0.19 7.43
C LYS A 51 17.82 1.21 7.91
N ASP A 52 17.98 1.62 9.17
CA ASP A 52 17.26 2.76 9.75
C ASP A 52 15.75 2.55 10.00
N ILE A 53 15.22 1.33 9.80
CA ILE A 53 13.88 0.95 10.24
C ILE A 53 13.92 -0.37 10.99
N ASN A 54 12.92 -0.58 11.87
CA ASN A 54 12.72 -1.86 12.51
C ASN A 54 12.02 -2.82 11.55
N LEU A 55 12.73 -3.87 11.10
CA LEU A 55 12.18 -4.86 10.18
C LEU A 55 11.63 -6.07 10.92
N LYS A 56 10.44 -6.50 10.54
CA LYS A 56 9.78 -7.72 11.03
C LYS A 56 9.23 -8.54 9.88
N SER A 57 9.28 -9.85 10.01
CA SER A 57 8.68 -10.74 9.02
C SER A 57 7.20 -10.95 9.30
N LEU A 58 6.35 -10.78 8.28
CA LEU A 58 4.95 -11.22 8.39
C LEU A 58 4.83 -12.73 8.62
N LYS A 59 5.82 -13.52 8.17
CA LYS A 59 5.85 -14.98 8.38
C LYS A 59 6.07 -15.38 9.84
N ASP A 60 6.51 -14.45 10.69
CA ASP A 60 6.62 -14.70 12.14
C ASP A 60 5.25 -14.62 12.85
N ILE A 61 4.21 -14.11 12.16
CA ILE A 61 2.84 -14.02 12.67
C ILE A 61 2.10 -15.32 12.33
N LYS A 62 1.82 -16.12 13.36
CA LYS A 62 1.19 -17.43 13.18
C LYS A 62 -0.19 -17.34 12.47
N GLU A 63 -1.01 -16.38 12.87
CA GLU A 63 -2.33 -16.18 12.29
C GLU A 63 -2.26 -15.78 10.82
N TYR A 64 -1.27 -14.99 10.44
CA TYR A 64 -1.05 -14.64 9.04
C TYR A 64 -0.73 -15.87 8.18
N ASN A 65 0.15 -16.76 8.66
CA ASN A 65 0.48 -17.99 7.94
C ASN A 65 -0.75 -18.89 7.78
N ASN A 66 -1.54 -19.04 8.86
CA ASN A 66 -2.79 -19.79 8.79
C ASN A 66 -3.79 -19.15 7.81
N TYR A 67 -3.89 -17.81 7.84
CA TYR A 67 -4.75 -17.06 6.91
C TYR A 67 -4.37 -17.34 5.45
N LEU A 68 -3.08 -17.29 5.11
CA LEU A 68 -2.60 -17.55 3.74
C LEU A 68 -2.96 -18.96 3.28
N GLU A 69 -2.80 -19.98 4.14
CA GLU A 69 -3.13 -21.37 3.81
C GLU A 69 -4.63 -21.56 3.54
N VAL A 70 -5.48 -20.99 4.39
CA VAL A 70 -6.95 -21.14 4.27
C VAL A 70 -7.48 -20.37 3.07
N ASN A 71 -6.94 -19.19 2.79
CA ASN A 71 -7.48 -18.25 1.81
C ASN A 71 -6.71 -18.19 0.48
N LYS A 72 -5.79 -19.13 0.22
CA LYS A 72 -4.94 -19.12 -0.99
C LYS A 72 -5.68 -19.01 -2.33
N LYS A 73 -6.95 -19.40 -2.38
CA LYS A 73 -7.80 -19.27 -3.58
C LYS A 73 -8.37 -17.86 -3.76
N HIS A 74 -8.35 -17.01 -2.73
CA HIS A 74 -8.92 -15.67 -2.74
C HIS A 74 -7.86 -14.61 -3.11
N ASN A 75 -7.24 -14.80 -4.26
CA ASN A 75 -6.11 -14.03 -4.78
C ASN A 75 -6.50 -13.09 -5.94
N GLY A 76 -7.78 -12.73 -6.05
CA GLY A 76 -8.30 -11.88 -7.12
C GLY A 76 -8.49 -12.58 -8.46
N THR A 77 -8.27 -13.91 -8.53
CA THR A 77 -8.47 -14.72 -9.74
C THR A 77 -9.41 -15.87 -9.41
N GLU A 78 -10.68 -15.56 -9.15
CA GLU A 78 -11.69 -16.59 -8.98
C GLU A 78 -11.89 -17.34 -10.30
N ASP A 79 -11.66 -18.65 -10.29
CA ASP A 79 -11.68 -19.54 -11.44
C ASP A 79 -10.81 -19.05 -12.62
N ASN A 80 -9.86 -19.81 -13.06
CA ASN A 80 -8.84 -19.57 -14.11
C ASN A 80 -9.32 -18.88 -15.42
N THR A 81 -10.53 -18.35 -15.44
CA THR A 81 -11.23 -17.75 -16.59
C THR A 81 -11.52 -16.25 -16.42
N ILE A 82 -11.33 -15.67 -15.22
CA ILE A 82 -11.68 -14.27 -14.94
C ILE A 82 -10.41 -13.42 -14.86
N ALA A 83 -10.48 -12.23 -15.45
CA ALA A 83 -9.43 -11.23 -15.31
C ALA A 83 -9.22 -10.89 -13.82
N TYR A 84 -7.96 -10.68 -13.42
CA TYR A 84 -7.61 -10.29 -12.06
C TYR A 84 -8.47 -9.13 -11.54
N ASN A 85 -9.14 -9.37 -10.43
CA ASN A 85 -9.96 -8.41 -9.73
C ASN A 85 -9.33 -8.06 -8.38
N TRP A 86 -8.69 -6.90 -8.29
CA TRP A 86 -8.01 -6.44 -7.09
C TRP A 86 -8.97 -6.25 -5.88
N HIS A 87 -10.27 -6.00 -6.11
CA HIS A 87 -11.26 -5.87 -5.04
C HIS A 87 -11.46 -7.19 -4.27
N LEU A 88 -11.18 -8.32 -4.93
CA LEU A 88 -11.36 -9.67 -4.40
C LEU A 88 -10.01 -10.37 -4.10
N ASP A 89 -8.90 -9.63 -4.10
CA ASP A 89 -7.58 -10.16 -3.72
C ASP A 89 -7.34 -10.01 -2.21
N SER A 90 -7.95 -10.86 -1.42
CA SER A 90 -7.82 -10.79 0.03
C SER A 90 -6.39 -11.09 0.52
N LEU A 91 -5.61 -11.85 -0.25
CA LEU A 91 -4.21 -12.14 0.10
C LEU A 91 -3.37 -10.88 0.07
N LYS A 92 -3.48 -10.10 -1.00
CA LYS A 92 -2.77 -8.83 -1.15
C LYS A 92 -3.07 -7.87 0.00
N TRP A 93 -4.34 -7.71 0.35
CA TRP A 93 -4.76 -6.74 1.35
C TRP A 93 -4.55 -7.21 2.79
N SER A 94 -4.43 -8.53 2.99
CA SER A 94 -4.13 -9.10 4.31
C SER A 94 -2.80 -8.62 4.88
N HIS A 95 -1.81 -8.34 4.04
CA HIS A 95 -0.48 -7.88 4.48
C HIS A 95 -0.58 -6.64 5.37
N LYS A 96 -1.38 -5.65 4.95
CA LYS A 96 -1.65 -4.44 5.73
C LYS A 96 -2.36 -4.75 7.04
N VAL A 97 -3.42 -5.55 6.97
CA VAL A 97 -4.23 -5.90 8.13
C VAL A 97 -3.38 -6.58 9.21
N PHE A 98 -2.60 -7.59 8.83
CA PHE A 98 -1.79 -8.33 9.79
C PHE A 98 -0.62 -7.49 10.32
N ALA A 99 0.07 -6.71 9.47
CA ALA A 99 1.15 -5.81 9.91
C ALA A 99 0.66 -4.75 10.90
N LEU A 100 -0.45 -4.08 10.56
CA LEU A 100 -1.04 -3.02 11.35
C LEU A 100 -1.51 -3.53 12.71
N THR A 101 -2.30 -4.62 12.72
CA THR A 101 -2.89 -5.14 13.94
C THR A 101 -1.86 -5.81 14.85
N GLU A 102 -0.86 -6.51 14.29
CA GLU A 102 0.25 -7.06 15.06
C GLU A 102 1.01 -5.98 15.79
N LYS A 103 1.37 -4.88 15.09
CA LYS A 103 2.09 -3.78 15.72
C LYS A 103 1.24 -3.06 16.76
N ALA A 104 -0.06 -2.96 16.55
CA ALA A 104 -0.98 -2.35 17.52
C ALA A 104 -1.03 -3.13 18.82
N PHE A 105 -1.18 -4.45 18.75
CA PHE A 105 -1.28 -5.30 19.94
C PHE A 105 0.05 -5.37 20.69
N GLU A 106 1.17 -5.46 19.96
CA GLU A 106 2.51 -5.37 20.56
C GLU A 106 2.67 -4.08 21.38
N LEU A 107 2.34 -2.92 20.82
CA LEU A 107 2.47 -1.64 21.51
C LEU A 107 1.52 -1.52 22.71
N ALA A 108 0.30 -2.03 22.58
CA ALA A 108 -0.68 -2.01 23.66
C ALA A 108 -0.27 -2.92 24.84
N ASP A 109 0.39 -4.04 24.55
CA ASP A 109 0.91 -4.96 25.57
C ASP A 109 2.17 -4.42 26.26
N GLU A 110 3.04 -3.71 25.49
CA GLU A 110 4.29 -3.15 26.01
C GLU A 110 4.07 -1.93 26.92
N SER A 111 3.00 -1.16 26.71
CA SER A 111 2.79 0.11 27.42
C SER A 111 1.34 0.50 27.57
N LYS A 112 1.00 1.00 28.78
CA LYS A 112 -0.30 1.65 29.01
C LYS A 112 -0.45 2.98 28.26
N ASP A 113 0.66 3.61 27.87
CA ASP A 113 0.69 4.80 27.00
C ASP A 113 1.33 4.39 25.66
N ALA A 114 0.60 3.61 24.89
CA ALA A 114 1.01 3.14 23.57
C ALA A 114 1.04 4.28 22.54
N GLY A 115 0.24 5.34 22.76
CA GLY A 115 0.21 6.52 21.91
C GLY A 115 -0.53 6.29 20.57
N TRP A 116 0.01 6.86 19.51
CA TRP A 116 -0.52 6.73 18.17
C TRP A 116 0.24 5.69 17.35
N LEU A 117 -0.50 4.79 16.72
CA LEU A 117 -0.01 3.93 15.65
C LEU A 117 -0.53 4.45 14.32
N ILE A 118 0.37 4.69 13.38
CA ILE A 118 0.07 5.28 12.10
C ILE A 118 0.51 4.33 10.99
N TRP A 119 -0.45 3.92 10.18
CA TRP A 119 -0.16 3.22 8.94
C TRP A 119 0.22 4.20 7.84
N ILE A 120 1.23 3.84 7.05
CA ILE A 120 1.58 4.50 5.80
C ILE A 120 1.80 3.45 4.71
N ASP A 121 1.16 3.62 3.54
CA ASP A 121 1.36 2.72 2.41
C ASP A 121 2.80 2.83 1.88
N ALA A 122 3.39 1.70 1.49
CA ALA A 122 4.78 1.62 1.05
C ALA A 122 5.05 2.37 -0.27
N ASP A 123 4.01 2.65 -1.06
CA ASP A 123 4.07 3.49 -2.26
C ASP A 123 3.81 4.98 -1.96
N SER A 124 4.23 5.40 -0.79
CA SER A 124 4.23 6.80 -0.36
C SER A 124 5.63 7.39 -0.32
N LEU A 125 5.72 8.72 -0.25
CA LEU A 125 6.96 9.46 -0.16
C LEU A 125 6.84 10.61 0.82
N ALA A 126 7.81 10.75 1.74
CA ALA A 126 7.92 11.91 2.60
C ALA A 126 8.50 13.10 1.83
N LYS A 127 7.75 14.20 1.70
CA LYS A 127 8.12 15.39 0.93
C LYS A 127 8.79 16.47 1.76
N LYS A 128 8.40 16.58 3.02
CA LYS A 128 8.81 17.66 3.92
C LYS A 128 9.31 17.10 5.23
N ARG A 129 10.04 17.94 5.93
CA ARG A 129 10.39 17.68 7.32
C ARG A 129 9.11 17.48 8.14
N LEU A 130 9.10 16.44 8.95
CA LEU A 130 8.03 16.11 9.87
C LEU A 130 8.62 15.85 11.26
N VAL A 131 8.08 16.53 12.26
CA VAL A 131 8.45 16.35 13.67
C VAL A 131 7.25 15.83 14.45
N PRO A 132 7.45 15.19 15.62
CA PRO A 132 6.36 14.66 16.43
C PRO A 132 5.25 15.69 16.74
N ASP A 133 5.62 16.93 17.00
CA ASP A 133 4.66 18.00 17.33
C ASP A 133 3.74 18.33 16.14
N ASP A 134 4.24 18.29 14.90
CA ASP A 134 3.42 18.48 13.70
C ASP A 134 2.35 17.37 13.60
N ILE A 135 2.76 16.13 13.87
CA ILE A 135 1.84 14.97 13.86
C ILE A 135 0.78 15.14 14.94
N LEU A 136 1.19 15.46 16.16
CA LEU A 136 0.27 15.63 17.29
C LEU A 136 -0.68 16.82 17.10
N ALA A 137 -0.26 17.85 16.40
CA ALA A 137 -1.14 18.98 16.04
C ALA A 137 -2.26 18.55 15.06
N MET A 138 -1.97 17.57 14.18
CA MET A 138 -2.96 17.00 13.26
C MET A 138 -3.87 15.96 13.92
N LEU A 139 -3.37 15.28 14.98
CA LEU A 139 -4.04 14.17 15.66
C LEU A 139 -4.56 14.60 17.04
N PRO A 140 -5.79 15.12 17.16
CA PRO A 140 -6.34 15.57 18.44
C PRO A 140 -6.46 14.42 19.46
N LYS A 141 -6.16 14.71 20.72
CA LYS A 141 -6.19 13.70 21.81
C LYS A 141 -7.55 13.05 22.02
N GLU A 142 -8.63 13.78 21.73
CA GLU A 142 -10.02 13.28 21.82
C GLU A 142 -10.39 12.31 20.70
N CYS A 143 -9.62 12.29 19.62
CA CYS A 143 -9.88 11.44 18.47
C CYS A 143 -9.43 9.99 18.73
N ASP A 144 -10.21 9.02 18.27
CA ASP A 144 -9.88 7.60 18.35
C ASP A 144 -9.14 7.13 17.09
N VAL A 145 -9.62 7.58 15.92
CA VAL A 145 -9.05 7.25 14.61
C VAL A 145 -8.99 8.51 13.73
N ALA A 146 -7.89 8.66 12.99
CA ALA A 146 -7.77 9.70 11.98
C ALA A 146 -7.26 9.11 10.67
N TYR A 147 -7.76 9.58 9.53
CA TYR A 147 -7.32 9.12 8.21
C TYR A 147 -7.20 10.27 7.22
N LYS A 148 -6.49 10.06 6.12
CA LYS A 148 -6.15 11.13 5.18
C LYS A 148 -7.36 11.80 4.54
N GLY A 149 -8.39 11.04 4.19
CA GLY A 149 -9.57 11.57 3.51
C GLY A 149 -10.25 10.53 2.64
N VAL A 150 -10.85 10.97 1.55
CA VAL A 150 -11.56 10.11 0.60
C VAL A 150 -10.94 10.23 -0.78
N ARG A 151 -10.74 9.10 -1.45
CA ARG A 151 -10.39 9.04 -2.87
C ARG A 151 -11.63 8.82 -3.70
N THR A 152 -11.82 9.65 -4.72
CA THR A 152 -12.90 9.49 -5.69
C THR A 152 -12.31 9.05 -7.02
N TYR A 153 -12.87 8.01 -7.60
CA TYR A 153 -12.48 7.45 -8.88
C TYR A 153 -13.30 8.05 -10.03
N PRO A 154 -12.80 7.96 -11.29
CA PRO A 154 -13.51 8.53 -12.46
C PRO A 154 -14.92 7.99 -12.71
N ASP A 155 -15.20 6.77 -12.23
CA ASP A 155 -16.52 6.13 -12.31
C ASP A 155 -17.50 6.60 -11.22
N GLY A 156 -17.06 7.51 -10.35
CA GLY A 156 -17.85 8.03 -9.23
C GLY A 156 -17.79 7.17 -7.97
N THR A 157 -17.10 6.03 -7.98
CA THR A 157 -16.86 5.29 -6.74
C THR A 157 -15.89 6.05 -5.84
N TYR A 158 -16.02 5.84 -4.55
CA TYR A 158 -15.11 6.42 -3.57
C TYR A 158 -14.74 5.40 -2.49
N TYR A 159 -13.54 5.56 -1.94
CA TYR A 159 -13.05 4.79 -0.80
C TYR A 159 -12.31 5.68 0.16
N LEU A 160 -12.25 5.28 1.42
CA LEU A 160 -11.35 5.93 2.37
C LEU A 160 -9.91 5.86 1.86
N ASP A 161 -9.21 6.98 1.93
CA ASP A 161 -7.77 7.00 1.68
C ASP A 161 -7.03 6.50 2.92
N THR A 162 -6.90 5.19 3.01
CA THR A 162 -6.18 4.48 4.07
C THR A 162 -4.67 4.42 3.83
N SER A 163 -4.15 5.15 2.83
CA SER A 163 -2.69 5.28 2.65
C SER A 163 -2.01 5.97 3.82
N PHE A 164 -2.78 6.74 4.58
CA PHE A 164 -2.45 7.22 5.92
C PHE A 164 -3.66 7.05 6.81
N ILE A 165 -3.53 6.22 7.84
CA ILE A 165 -4.55 6.05 8.88
C ILE A 165 -3.88 5.88 10.24
N ALA A 166 -4.37 6.62 11.23
CA ALA A 166 -3.82 6.70 12.58
C ALA A 166 -4.83 6.21 13.61
N PHE A 167 -4.37 5.39 14.54
CA PHE A 167 -5.16 4.81 15.63
C PHE A 167 -4.59 5.27 16.96
N ASN A 168 -5.42 5.82 17.82
CA ASN A 168 -5.05 6.19 19.19
C ASN A 168 -5.13 4.94 20.07
N LEU A 169 -4.03 4.25 20.27
CA LEU A 169 -3.99 3.00 21.04
C LEU A 169 -4.26 3.20 22.54
N ASN A 170 -4.29 4.44 23.04
CA ASN A 170 -4.73 4.75 24.39
C ASN A 170 -6.26 4.75 24.54
N LYS A 171 -6.98 4.53 23.44
CA LYS A 171 -8.44 4.52 23.36
C LYS A 171 -8.95 3.13 23.02
N LYS A 172 -9.79 2.61 23.91
CA LYS A 172 -10.39 1.28 23.75
C LYS A 172 -11.12 1.11 22.41
N PRO A 173 -11.92 2.09 21.88
CA PRO A 173 -12.58 1.92 20.59
C PRO A 173 -11.60 1.69 19.42
N ALA A 174 -10.43 2.32 19.44
CA ALA A 174 -9.43 2.11 18.40
C ALA A 174 -8.83 0.69 18.43
N LEU A 175 -8.55 0.17 19.64
CA LEU A 175 -8.08 -1.20 19.82
C LEU A 175 -9.15 -2.24 19.46
N ASP A 176 -10.40 -1.99 19.86
CA ASP A 176 -11.52 -2.88 19.53
C ASP A 176 -11.71 -2.96 18.01
N LEU A 177 -11.69 -1.81 17.31
CA LEU A 177 -11.77 -1.78 15.85
C LEU A 177 -10.65 -2.58 15.18
N LEU A 178 -9.42 -2.46 15.66
CA LEU A 178 -8.28 -3.23 15.16
C LEU A 178 -8.45 -4.73 15.45
N GLY A 179 -9.03 -5.08 16.59
CA GLY A 179 -9.40 -6.45 16.93
C GLY A 179 -10.45 -7.03 15.97
N ASP A 180 -11.50 -6.26 15.70
CA ASP A 180 -12.54 -6.68 14.76
C ASP A 180 -12.02 -6.76 13.32
N LEU A 181 -11.13 -5.83 12.92
CA LEU A 181 -10.46 -5.90 11.61
C LEU A 181 -9.64 -7.19 11.47
N ARG A 182 -8.83 -7.54 12.48
CA ARG A 182 -8.08 -8.81 12.53
C ARG A 182 -9.03 -10.00 12.52
N GLY A 183 -10.11 -9.90 13.33
CA GLY A 183 -11.14 -10.93 13.45
C GLY A 183 -11.85 -11.22 12.14
N ALA A 184 -12.23 -10.18 11.39
CA ALA A 184 -12.91 -10.31 10.10
C ALA A 184 -12.07 -11.11 9.10
N TYR A 185 -10.75 -10.89 9.06
CA TYR A 185 -9.86 -11.67 8.19
C TYR A 185 -9.64 -13.09 8.72
N ASN A 186 -9.41 -13.27 10.02
CA ASN A 186 -9.18 -14.60 10.61
C ASN A 186 -10.39 -15.52 10.51
N SER A 187 -11.61 -14.99 10.65
CA SER A 187 -12.86 -15.77 10.58
C SER A 187 -13.36 -16.01 9.16
N GLY A 188 -12.83 -15.27 8.18
CA GLY A 188 -13.35 -15.26 6.83
C GLY A 188 -14.65 -14.45 6.67
N GLU A 189 -15.01 -13.61 7.65
CA GLU A 189 -16.20 -12.75 7.57
C GLU A 189 -16.15 -11.80 6.37
N PHE A 190 -14.94 -11.35 5.99
CA PHE A 190 -14.75 -10.50 4.82
C PHE A 190 -15.33 -11.08 3.53
N LEU A 191 -15.45 -12.42 3.41
CA LEU A 191 -16.05 -13.10 2.25
C LEU A 191 -17.54 -12.80 2.08
N GLN A 192 -18.23 -12.30 3.11
CA GLN A 192 -19.62 -11.89 3.05
C GLN A 192 -19.80 -10.51 2.44
N TYR A 193 -18.72 -9.76 2.25
CA TYR A 193 -18.78 -8.43 1.68
C TYR A 193 -18.55 -8.47 0.16
N ARG A 194 -19.03 -7.43 -0.53
CA ARG A 194 -18.87 -7.31 -1.99
C ARG A 194 -17.41 -7.08 -2.41
N GLU A 195 -16.56 -6.59 -1.50
CA GLU A 195 -15.15 -6.26 -1.73
C GLU A 195 -14.35 -6.64 -0.49
N TRP A 196 -13.09 -7.13 -0.70
CA TRP A 196 -12.28 -7.72 0.37
C TRP A 196 -11.01 -6.93 0.67
N HIS A 197 -10.87 -5.74 0.06
CA HIS A 197 -9.70 -4.91 0.32
C HIS A 197 -9.83 -4.13 1.64
N ASP A 198 -8.69 -3.78 2.21
CA ASP A 198 -8.56 -3.16 3.53
C ASP A 198 -9.39 -1.88 3.68
N SER A 199 -9.34 -0.97 2.70
CA SER A 199 -10.07 0.31 2.77
C SER A 199 -11.57 0.11 2.89
N PHE A 200 -12.15 -0.88 2.16
CA PHE A 200 -13.56 -1.17 2.22
C PHE A 200 -13.97 -1.77 3.59
N ILE A 201 -13.19 -2.72 4.09
CA ILE A 201 -13.48 -3.35 5.39
C ILE A 201 -13.30 -2.33 6.53
N ILE A 202 -12.24 -1.54 6.50
CA ILE A 202 -12.00 -0.48 7.49
C ILE A 202 -13.14 0.54 7.47
N GLU A 203 -13.61 0.97 6.29
CA GLU A 203 -14.73 1.90 6.18
C GLU A 203 -15.99 1.36 6.85
N ARG A 204 -16.32 0.10 6.61
CA ARG A 204 -17.50 -0.52 7.23
C ARG A 204 -17.38 -0.56 8.75
N LEU A 205 -16.23 -0.96 9.27
CA LEU A 205 -15.98 -0.97 10.71
C LEU A 205 -16.04 0.43 11.29
N LEU A 206 -15.41 1.42 10.65
CA LEU A 206 -15.47 2.81 11.10
C LEU A 206 -16.91 3.33 11.17
N ASN A 207 -17.75 3.02 10.20
CA ASN A 207 -19.17 3.43 10.18
C ASN A 207 -19.94 2.79 11.37
N ILE A 208 -19.69 1.52 11.68
CA ILE A 208 -20.28 0.84 12.83
C ILE A 208 -19.82 1.52 14.12
N TYR A 209 -18.51 1.69 14.31
CA TYR A 209 -17.94 2.27 15.52
C TYR A 209 -18.33 3.73 15.70
N GLN A 210 -18.42 4.51 14.61
CA GLN A 210 -18.89 5.89 14.65
C GLN A 210 -20.33 6.00 15.13
N ALA A 211 -21.22 5.08 14.68
CA ALA A 211 -22.60 5.01 15.18
C ALA A 211 -22.66 4.70 16.70
N HIS A 212 -21.60 4.09 17.27
CA HIS A 212 -21.44 3.82 18.69
C HIS A 212 -20.60 4.86 19.44
N GLY A 213 -20.32 6.02 18.81
CA GLY A 213 -19.69 7.16 19.47
C GLY A 213 -18.17 7.27 19.28
N MET A 214 -17.54 6.43 18.45
CA MET A 214 -16.13 6.59 18.08
C MET A 214 -15.90 7.96 17.45
N LYS A 215 -14.83 8.64 17.85
CA LYS A 215 -14.45 9.94 17.34
C LYS A 215 -13.45 9.79 16.21
N ILE A 216 -13.89 10.15 15.01
CA ILE A 216 -13.09 10.02 13.79
C ILE A 216 -12.81 11.40 13.21
N LYS A 217 -11.61 11.60 12.64
CA LYS A 217 -11.21 12.85 11.99
C LYS A 217 -10.52 12.58 10.64
N THR A 218 -10.76 13.44 9.67
CA THR A 218 -9.94 13.55 8.46
C THR A 218 -8.75 14.49 8.69
N VAL A 219 -7.58 14.12 8.15
CA VAL A 219 -6.31 14.85 8.29
C VAL A 219 -5.69 15.10 6.91
N GLU A 220 -6.42 15.84 6.07
CA GLU A 220 -6.00 16.14 4.69
C GLU A 220 -4.64 16.85 4.63
N GLN A 221 -4.30 17.62 5.68
CA GLN A 221 -3.02 18.32 5.81
C GLN A 221 -1.79 17.40 5.75
N ILE A 222 -1.97 16.10 6.04
CA ILE A 222 -0.87 15.13 5.89
C ILE A 222 -0.40 15.04 4.43
N GLY A 223 -1.26 15.36 3.47
CA GLY A 223 -0.91 15.45 2.05
C GLY A 223 0.18 16.48 1.75
N ASP A 224 0.41 17.45 2.63
CA ASP A 224 1.53 18.40 2.51
C ASP A 224 2.88 17.75 2.85
N TYR A 225 2.88 16.73 3.68
CA TYR A 225 4.07 16.04 4.17
C TYR A 225 4.36 14.74 3.43
N ILE A 226 3.31 14.07 2.95
CA ILE A 226 3.38 12.75 2.34
C ILE A 226 2.62 12.74 1.03
N THR A 227 3.25 12.24 -0.04
CA THR A 227 2.55 11.91 -1.30
C THR A 227 2.35 10.40 -1.37
N HIS A 228 1.17 9.97 -1.76
CA HIS A 228 0.83 8.59 -2.08
C HIS A 228 0.66 8.43 -3.60
N PHE A 229 1.27 7.41 -4.18
CA PHE A 229 1.32 7.24 -5.64
C PHE A 229 0.20 6.36 -6.21
N GLU A 230 -0.56 5.67 -5.37
CA GLU A 230 -1.62 4.75 -5.80
C GLU A 230 -1.14 3.67 -6.77
N GLY A 231 0.05 3.14 -6.51
CA GLY A 231 0.68 2.07 -7.29
C GLY A 231 1.93 2.51 -8.04
N VAL A 232 2.74 1.52 -8.33
CA VAL A 232 4.07 1.67 -8.94
C VAL A 232 4.02 2.35 -10.32
N GLU A 233 2.95 2.14 -11.06
CA GLU A 233 2.78 2.64 -12.44
C GLU A 233 2.67 4.17 -12.52
N LYS A 234 2.22 4.82 -11.45
CA LYS A 234 2.08 6.28 -11.41
C LYS A 234 3.37 7.02 -11.04
N ILE A 235 4.38 6.32 -10.54
CA ILE A 235 5.65 6.91 -10.11
C ILE A 235 6.45 7.42 -11.30
N SER A 236 6.48 6.66 -12.38
CA SER A 236 7.26 6.99 -13.58
C SER A 236 6.76 8.25 -14.32
N SER A 237 5.50 8.63 -14.11
CA SER A 237 4.86 9.77 -14.78
C SER A 237 4.73 11.04 -13.92
N SER A 238 5.03 10.96 -12.62
CA SER A 238 4.81 12.09 -11.72
C SER A 238 6.02 13.03 -11.64
N PRO A 239 5.86 14.35 -11.90
CA PRO A 239 6.92 15.33 -11.79
C PRO A 239 7.05 15.83 -10.33
N ILE A 240 7.12 14.92 -9.35
CA ILE A 240 7.22 15.34 -7.94
C ILE A 240 8.59 15.96 -7.71
N ARG A 241 8.57 17.17 -7.16
CA ARG A 241 9.75 17.95 -6.78
C ARG A 241 9.80 18.09 -5.27
N ASP A 242 11.01 18.14 -4.72
CA ASP A 242 11.23 18.53 -3.32
C ASP A 242 10.99 20.03 -3.10
N ASP A 243 11.11 20.47 -1.85
CA ASP A 243 10.94 21.88 -1.48
C ASP A 243 11.99 22.83 -2.15
N LYS A 244 13.04 22.26 -2.75
CA LYS A 244 14.08 22.98 -3.50
C LYS A 244 13.81 23.00 -4.99
N GLY A 245 12.73 22.33 -5.45
CA GLY A 245 12.37 22.23 -6.86
C GLY A 245 13.11 21.14 -7.63
N ASP A 246 13.94 20.33 -6.94
CA ASP A 246 14.61 19.19 -7.55
C ASP A 246 13.65 18.02 -7.72
N ARG A 247 13.79 17.26 -8.81
CA ARG A 247 12.99 16.04 -9.00
C ARG A 247 13.35 15.04 -7.92
N LEU A 248 12.38 14.67 -7.07
CA LEU A 248 12.53 13.62 -6.08
C LEU A 248 12.77 12.24 -6.71
N PHE A 249 12.40 12.10 -7.99
CA PHE A 249 12.70 10.93 -8.81
C PHE A 249 13.17 11.38 -10.20
N ALA A 250 14.39 11.09 -10.51
CA ALA A 250 14.85 10.87 -11.86
C ALA A 250 15.12 9.37 -12.00
N LEU A 251 14.07 8.55 -12.00
CA LEU A 251 14.23 7.23 -12.59
C LEU A 251 14.52 7.49 -14.08
N SER A 252 15.74 7.25 -14.51
CA SER A 252 16.06 7.24 -15.93
C SER A 252 15.18 6.15 -16.57
N LYS A 253 14.76 6.36 -17.82
CA LYS A 253 14.04 5.31 -18.57
C LYS A 253 14.81 3.98 -18.53
N ASP A 254 16.11 4.03 -18.32
CA ASP A 254 17.02 2.89 -18.28
C ASP A 254 17.00 2.15 -16.93
N GLU A 255 16.76 2.85 -15.80
CA GLU A 255 16.61 2.22 -14.49
C GLU A 255 15.27 1.51 -14.32
N VAL A 256 14.20 2.04 -14.92
CA VAL A 256 12.89 1.37 -14.95
C VAL A 256 12.93 0.11 -15.82
N SER A 257 13.84 0.03 -16.80
CA SER A 257 13.90 -1.09 -17.74
C SER A 257 14.74 -2.27 -17.27
N GLN A 258 15.64 -2.11 -16.28
CA GLN A 258 16.62 -3.13 -15.94
C GLN A 258 16.21 -4.07 -14.79
N ASP A 259 15.34 -3.67 -13.87
CA ASP A 259 15.01 -4.45 -12.66
C ASP A 259 13.56 -4.90 -12.51
N ILE A 260 12.70 -4.57 -13.45
CA ILE A 260 11.34 -5.11 -13.44
C ILE A 260 11.43 -6.55 -13.95
N LYS A 261 11.15 -7.55 -13.07
CA LYS A 261 10.86 -8.94 -13.48
C LYS A 261 10.01 -8.91 -14.75
N PRO A 262 10.17 -9.90 -15.66
CA PRO A 262 9.60 -9.84 -17.00
C PRO A 262 8.18 -9.33 -16.91
N ASN A 263 8.08 -8.08 -17.16
CA ASN A 263 6.91 -7.26 -17.11
C ASN A 263 5.85 -8.01 -17.92
N ARG A 264 4.62 -8.07 -17.44
CA ARG A 264 3.47 -8.62 -18.20
C ARG A 264 3.45 -8.08 -19.64
N TYR A 265 3.90 -6.86 -19.81
CA TYR A 265 4.05 -6.20 -21.11
C TYR A 265 5.16 -6.83 -21.95
N LYS A 266 6.30 -7.15 -21.35
CA LYS A 266 7.38 -7.85 -22.03
C LYS A 266 6.97 -9.27 -22.43
N GLN A 267 6.30 -10.02 -21.55
CA GLN A 267 5.77 -11.35 -21.87
C GLN A 267 4.78 -11.28 -23.02
N LEU A 268 3.89 -10.28 -23.02
CA LEU A 268 2.92 -10.07 -24.09
C LEU A 268 3.61 -9.68 -25.39
N ALA A 269 4.57 -8.76 -25.35
CA ALA A 269 5.38 -8.37 -26.49
C ALA A 269 6.18 -9.56 -27.07
N ASP A 270 6.80 -10.37 -26.21
CA ASP A 270 7.53 -11.58 -26.61
C ASP A 270 6.60 -12.63 -27.22
N THR A 271 5.38 -12.77 -26.70
CA THR A 271 4.33 -13.61 -27.27
C THR A 271 3.96 -13.15 -28.68
N ILE A 272 3.77 -11.84 -28.87
CA ILE A 272 3.46 -11.25 -30.19
C ILE A 272 4.61 -11.47 -31.17
N ARG A 273 5.86 -11.26 -30.76
CA ARG A 273 7.06 -11.52 -31.57
C ARG A 273 7.16 -12.98 -31.98
N HIS A 274 6.81 -13.89 -31.05
CA HIS A 274 6.89 -15.33 -31.28
C HIS A 274 5.82 -15.85 -32.25
N TYR A 275 4.56 -15.52 -31.97
CA TYR A 275 3.41 -16.05 -32.72
C TYR A 275 3.05 -15.26 -33.96
N LYS A 276 3.55 -14.03 -34.14
CA LYS A 276 3.32 -13.15 -35.26
C LYS A 276 1.83 -13.09 -35.68
N PRO A 277 0.92 -12.75 -34.76
CA PRO A 277 -0.50 -12.76 -35.07
C PRO A 277 -0.83 -11.72 -36.14
N LYS A 278 -1.77 -12.06 -37.06
CA LYS A 278 -2.22 -11.15 -38.10
C LYS A 278 -3.06 -9.97 -37.62
N SER A 279 -3.63 -10.10 -36.43
CA SER A 279 -4.41 -9.03 -35.80
C SER A 279 -4.33 -9.19 -34.28
N ILE A 280 -4.34 -8.06 -33.59
CA ILE A 280 -4.32 -7.96 -32.14
C ILE A 280 -5.49 -7.09 -31.72
N ILE A 281 -6.31 -7.59 -30.79
CA ILE A 281 -7.42 -6.83 -30.21
C ILE A 281 -7.12 -6.66 -28.73
N GLU A 282 -7.05 -5.43 -28.27
CA GLU A 282 -7.00 -5.10 -26.84
C GLU A 282 -8.32 -4.45 -26.40
N VAL A 283 -8.90 -4.97 -25.31
CA VAL A 283 -10.10 -4.42 -24.71
C VAL A 283 -9.72 -3.84 -23.34
N GLY A 284 -9.87 -2.52 -23.20
CA GLY A 284 -9.61 -1.83 -21.94
C GLY A 284 -8.15 -1.40 -21.74
N THR A 285 -7.69 -0.44 -22.54
CA THR A 285 -6.41 0.26 -22.33
C THR A 285 -6.50 1.19 -21.14
N TRP A 286 -5.94 0.79 -20.00
CA TRP A 286 -5.93 1.63 -18.81
C TRP A 286 -5.15 2.94 -19.01
N ASN A 287 -3.91 2.87 -19.49
CA ASN A 287 -3.03 4.03 -19.73
C ASN A 287 -2.27 3.96 -21.07
N GLY A 288 -2.66 3.07 -21.94
CA GLY A 288 -2.04 2.89 -23.25
C GLY A 288 -0.71 2.13 -23.26
N GLY A 289 -0.11 1.87 -22.10
CA GLY A 289 1.22 1.23 -22.03
C GLY A 289 1.26 -0.15 -22.70
N ARG A 290 0.23 -0.98 -22.47
CA ARG A 290 0.13 -2.29 -23.13
C ARG A 290 -0.07 -2.16 -24.64
N ALA A 291 -0.95 -1.25 -25.05
CA ALA A 291 -1.21 -1.02 -26.47
C ALA A 291 0.05 -0.58 -27.20
N ILE A 292 0.86 0.28 -26.58
CA ILE A 292 2.14 0.73 -27.13
C ILE A 292 3.12 -0.43 -27.28
N GLU A 293 3.32 -1.25 -26.24
CA GLU A 293 4.23 -2.40 -26.28
C GLU A 293 3.78 -3.45 -27.32
N MET A 294 2.47 -3.70 -27.40
CA MET A 294 1.92 -4.61 -28.41
C MET A 294 2.09 -4.06 -29.82
N ALA A 295 1.87 -2.76 -30.02
CA ALA A 295 2.05 -2.11 -31.32
C ALA A 295 3.52 -2.14 -31.76
N LEU A 296 4.46 -1.85 -30.83
CA LEU A 296 5.89 -1.94 -31.12
C LEU A 296 6.30 -3.37 -31.49
N ALA A 297 5.85 -4.37 -30.72
CA ALA A 297 6.16 -5.77 -31.01
C ALA A 297 5.53 -6.25 -32.34
N ALA A 298 4.34 -5.77 -32.69
CA ALA A 298 3.70 -6.07 -33.96
C ALA A 298 4.42 -5.39 -35.11
N PHE A 299 4.89 -4.15 -34.94
CA PHE A 299 5.64 -3.39 -35.91
C PHE A 299 6.99 -4.05 -36.24
N GLU A 300 7.72 -4.52 -35.23
CA GLU A 300 8.97 -5.26 -35.38
C GLU A 300 8.82 -6.57 -36.18
N ASN A 301 7.61 -7.14 -36.23
CA ASN A 301 7.31 -8.36 -36.98
C ASN A 301 6.97 -8.11 -38.48
N GLN A 302 6.83 -6.86 -38.90
CA GLN A 302 6.54 -6.52 -40.27
C GLN A 302 7.85 -6.41 -41.03
N ASP A 303 8.26 -7.50 -41.68
CA ASP A 303 9.46 -7.53 -42.52
C ASP A 303 9.29 -6.69 -43.85
N GLU A 304 8.10 -6.18 -44.14
CA GLU A 304 7.82 -5.29 -45.26
C GLU A 304 6.65 -4.35 -44.96
N ILE A 305 6.92 -3.08 -44.86
CA ILE A 305 5.91 -2.03 -45.02
C ILE A 305 6.02 -1.57 -46.48
N LEU A 306 5.06 -1.96 -47.30
CA LEU A 306 4.81 -1.32 -48.56
C LEU A 306 4.11 0.02 -48.36
#